data_81c77d3b241bef743562ee81efc61760
#
_entry.id   81c77d3b241bef743562ee81efc61760
#
_cell.length_a   1.000
_cell.length_b   1.000
_cell.length_c   1.000
_cell.angle_alpha   90.00
_cell.angle_beta   90.00
_cell.angle_gamma   90.00
#
_symmetry.space_group_name_H-M   'P 1'
#
loop_
_entity.id
_entity.type
_entity.pdbx_description
1 polymer ?
#
loop_
_entity_poly.entity_id
_entity_poly.type
_entity_poly.pdbx_seq_one_letter_code
_entity_poly.pdbx_strand_id
1 'polypeptide(L)'
;MNKLDAERQKEIQQAEELLFAGPQALGFAKGLFAGHFVFDWVMPYPRIPADQQDELDDTLTELRKFLDEHLDAAEIDRKADIPRSVIDGLGRVGVLGMTAPKEYGGRGFSQMANCIVLEEIGRRSASTSVFVNAHHSIGIRTLLLFGTHEQK
;
A
#
# COMPACT_ATOMS: atom_id res chain seq x y z
N MET A 1 46.36 12.02 -4.63
CA MET A 1 44.89 11.86 -4.60
C MET A 1 44.39 12.08 -6.03
N ASN A 2 43.85 11.05 -6.63
CA ASN A 2 43.45 11.05 -8.03
C ASN A 2 42.22 11.97 -8.23
N LYS A 3 42.12 12.67 -9.35
CA LYS A 3 41.03 13.60 -9.65
C LYS A 3 39.66 12.92 -9.56
N LEU A 4 39.59 11.63 -9.93
CA LEU A 4 38.42 10.76 -9.81
C LEU A 4 37.99 10.49 -8.36
N ASP A 5 38.99 10.39 -7.42
CA ASP A 5 38.66 10.17 -6.01
C ASP A 5 38.08 11.43 -5.37
N ALA A 6 38.55 12.62 -5.79
CA ALA A 6 38.04 13.89 -5.31
C ALA A 6 36.59 14.19 -5.82
N GLU A 7 36.29 13.84 -7.08
CA GLU A 7 34.94 13.95 -7.65
C GLU A 7 33.98 12.99 -6.94
N ARG A 8 34.38 11.76 -6.74
CA ARG A 8 33.57 10.75 -6.02
C ARG A 8 33.30 11.14 -4.55
N GLN A 9 34.29 11.69 -3.86
CA GLN A 9 34.11 12.20 -2.51
C GLN A 9 33.13 13.38 -2.47
N LYS A 10 33.17 14.26 -3.46
CA LYS A 10 32.26 15.40 -3.56
C LYS A 10 30.82 14.94 -3.85
N GLU A 11 30.63 13.92 -4.69
CA GLU A 11 29.33 13.32 -4.95
C GLU A 11 28.76 12.63 -3.70
N ILE A 12 29.59 11.92 -2.94
CA ILE A 12 29.21 11.28 -1.68
C ILE A 12 28.80 12.35 -0.67
N GLN A 13 29.58 13.42 -0.53
CA GLN A 13 29.27 14.51 0.39
C GLN A 13 27.98 15.24 0.00
N GLN A 14 27.73 15.48 -1.29
CA GLN A 14 26.48 16.05 -1.78
C GLN A 14 25.29 15.12 -1.55
N ALA A 15 25.47 13.81 -1.72
CA ALA A 15 24.43 12.82 -1.41
C ALA A 15 24.14 12.77 0.10
N GLU A 16 25.16 12.82 0.95
CA GLU A 16 25.00 12.89 2.39
C GLU A 16 24.30 14.19 2.83
N GLU A 17 24.67 15.32 2.27
CA GLU A 17 24.00 16.60 2.52
C GLU A 17 22.52 16.54 2.10
N LEU A 18 22.19 16.01 0.92
CA LEU A 18 20.82 15.84 0.45
C LEU A 18 20.01 14.85 1.31
N LEU A 19 20.64 13.77 1.78
CA LEU A 19 19.99 12.74 2.59
C LEU A 19 19.81 13.17 4.05
N PHE A 20 20.75 13.98 4.58
CA PHE A 20 20.81 14.32 5.99
C PHE A 20 20.66 15.82 6.31
N ALA A 21 20.69 16.72 5.30
CA ALA A 21 20.44 18.15 5.45
C ALA A 21 18.93 18.43 5.56
N GLY A 22 18.42 18.33 6.75
CA GLY A 22 17.05 18.72 7.11
C GLY A 22 16.93 18.72 8.62
N PRO A 23 15.85 19.28 9.22
CA PRO A 23 15.63 19.17 10.64
C PRO A 23 15.78 17.70 11.05
N GLN A 24 16.48 17.42 12.14
CA GLN A 24 17.00 16.11 12.55
C GLN A 24 15.94 15.01 12.84
N ALA A 25 14.71 15.19 12.42
CA ALA A 25 13.67 14.16 12.45
C ALA A 25 13.71 13.39 11.12
N LEU A 26 14.58 12.40 11.05
CA LEU A 26 14.46 11.36 10.02
C LEU A 26 13.09 10.72 10.16
N GLY A 27 12.28 10.73 9.09
CA GLY A 27 11.05 9.93 9.08
C GLY A 27 11.36 8.45 9.26
N PHE A 28 10.40 7.64 9.73
CA PHE A 28 10.58 6.23 10.07
C PHE A 28 11.33 5.43 8.99
N ALA A 29 10.85 5.48 7.74
CA ALA A 29 11.45 4.73 6.64
C ALA A 29 12.91 5.17 6.32
N LYS A 30 13.17 6.48 6.33
CA LYS A 30 14.51 7.05 6.12
C LYS A 30 15.46 6.69 7.27
N GLY A 31 14.94 6.69 8.50
CA GLY A 31 15.66 6.24 9.68
C GLY A 31 16.08 4.78 9.57
N LEU A 32 15.15 3.89 9.21
CA LEU A 32 15.44 2.46 9.00
C LEU A 32 16.52 2.24 7.93
N PHE A 33 16.42 2.95 6.80
CA PHE A 33 17.41 2.86 5.73
C PHE A 33 18.81 3.30 6.20
N ALA A 34 18.88 4.30 7.08
CA ALA A 34 20.13 4.79 7.68
C ALA A 34 20.58 3.96 8.91
N GLY A 35 19.93 2.84 9.23
CA GLY A 35 20.27 1.98 10.37
C GLY A 35 19.72 2.45 11.72
N HIS A 36 18.81 3.43 11.75
CA HIS A 36 18.18 3.94 12.96
C HIS A 36 16.76 3.38 13.11
N PHE A 37 16.54 2.57 14.14
CA PHE A 37 15.22 2.08 14.51
C PHE A 37 14.74 2.77 15.80
N VAL A 38 13.61 3.46 15.73
CA VAL A 38 12.97 4.11 16.88
C VAL A 38 11.78 3.28 17.30
N PHE A 39 11.95 2.50 18.39
CA PHE A 39 10.94 1.57 18.91
C PHE A 39 9.59 2.26 19.21
N ASP A 40 9.63 3.45 19.80
CA ASP A 40 8.44 4.20 20.20
C ASP A 40 7.55 4.64 19.03
N TRP A 41 8.08 4.62 17.79
CA TRP A 41 7.29 4.91 16.59
C TRP A 41 6.52 3.69 16.08
N VAL A 42 6.85 2.51 16.58
CA VAL A 42 6.23 1.24 16.16
C VAL A 42 5.34 0.68 17.27
N MET A 43 5.67 0.98 18.53
CA MET A 43 4.96 0.42 19.68
C MET A 43 4.24 1.53 20.48
N PRO A 44 3.01 1.30 20.93
CA PRO A 44 2.23 0.08 20.71
C PRO A 44 1.85 -0.10 19.24
N TYR A 45 1.94 -1.35 18.74
CA TYR A 45 1.62 -1.66 17.34
C TYR A 45 0.17 -1.24 17.02
N PRO A 46 -0.07 -0.57 15.89
CA PRO A 46 -1.40 -0.10 15.53
C PRO A 46 -2.43 -1.23 15.54
N ARG A 47 -3.60 -0.95 16.07
CA ARG A 47 -4.74 -1.88 16.06
C ARG A 47 -5.80 -1.37 15.09
N ILE A 48 -6.62 -2.29 14.63
CA ILE A 48 -7.80 -1.94 13.84
C ILE A 48 -8.78 -1.21 14.76
N PRO A 49 -9.37 -0.09 14.32
CA PRO A 49 -10.47 0.55 15.03
C PRO A 49 -11.59 -0.44 15.31
N ALA A 50 -12.14 -0.43 16.54
CA ALA A 50 -13.14 -1.40 16.95
C ALA A 50 -14.42 -1.36 16.09
N ASP A 51 -14.77 -0.19 15.58
CA ASP A 51 -15.90 0.04 14.68
C ASP A 51 -15.69 -0.51 13.25
N GLN A 52 -14.48 -0.95 12.92
CA GLN A 52 -14.15 -1.54 11.61
C GLN A 52 -13.95 -3.06 11.67
N GLN A 53 -13.88 -3.65 12.87
CA GLN A 53 -13.47 -5.05 13.02
C GLN A 53 -14.47 -6.00 12.35
N ASP A 54 -15.75 -5.87 12.65
CA ASP A 54 -16.80 -6.76 12.12
C ASP A 54 -16.89 -6.65 10.59
N GLU A 55 -16.89 -5.42 10.04
CA GLU A 55 -16.95 -5.19 8.59
C GLU A 55 -15.70 -5.74 7.89
N LEU A 56 -14.53 -5.68 8.54
CA LEU A 56 -13.30 -6.25 8.00
C LEU A 56 -13.36 -7.77 8.00
N ASP A 57 -13.83 -8.42 9.07
CA ASP A 57 -13.92 -9.87 9.18
C ASP A 57 -14.89 -10.44 8.14
N ASP A 58 -16.02 -9.78 7.92
CA ASP A 58 -16.97 -10.13 6.85
C ASP A 58 -16.32 -9.99 5.47
N THR A 59 -15.64 -8.87 5.24
CA THR A 59 -14.91 -8.62 3.98
C THR A 59 -13.85 -9.69 3.71
N LEU A 60 -13.08 -10.07 4.73
CA LEU A 60 -12.05 -11.10 4.59
C LEU A 60 -12.66 -12.47 4.30
N THR A 61 -13.80 -12.78 4.89
CA THR A 61 -14.52 -14.03 4.66
C THR A 61 -15.00 -14.13 3.21
N GLU A 62 -15.67 -13.09 2.72
CA GLU A 62 -16.10 -13.01 1.31
C GLU A 62 -14.91 -13.04 0.35
N LEU A 63 -13.85 -12.27 0.66
CA LEU A 63 -12.66 -12.20 -0.17
C LEU A 63 -11.98 -13.56 -0.29
N ARG A 64 -11.78 -14.28 0.81
CA ARG A 64 -11.18 -15.62 0.80
C ARG A 64 -11.94 -16.58 -0.09
N LYS A 65 -13.25 -16.61 0.07
CA LYS A 65 -14.13 -17.44 -0.78
C LYS A 65 -13.97 -17.08 -2.25
N PHE A 66 -14.04 -15.79 -2.58
CA PHE A 66 -13.88 -15.31 -3.94
C PHE A 66 -12.52 -15.69 -4.53
N LEU A 67 -11.43 -15.49 -3.79
CA LEU A 67 -10.07 -15.79 -4.25
C LEU A 67 -9.89 -17.30 -4.48
N ASP A 68 -10.43 -18.14 -3.59
CA ASP A 68 -10.33 -19.61 -3.71
C ASP A 68 -11.11 -20.14 -4.94
N GLU A 69 -12.23 -19.52 -5.28
CA GLU A 69 -13.09 -19.94 -6.39
C GLU A 69 -12.68 -19.38 -7.75
N HIS A 70 -12.04 -18.20 -7.81
CA HIS A 70 -11.89 -17.44 -9.05
C HIS A 70 -10.48 -16.96 -9.38
N LEU A 71 -9.50 -17.09 -8.47
CA LEU A 71 -8.15 -16.61 -8.69
C LEU A 71 -7.19 -17.75 -9.06
N ASP A 72 -6.78 -17.81 -10.33
CA ASP A 72 -5.67 -18.66 -10.78
C ASP A 72 -4.39 -17.82 -10.92
N ALA A 73 -3.58 -17.80 -9.86
CA ALA A 73 -2.35 -17.03 -9.81
C ALA A 73 -1.33 -17.50 -10.86
N ALA A 74 -1.27 -18.82 -11.14
CA ALA A 74 -0.35 -19.35 -12.12
C ALA A 74 -0.73 -18.96 -13.54
N GLU A 75 -2.03 -18.85 -13.84
CA GLU A 75 -2.51 -18.35 -15.12
C GLU A 75 -2.22 -16.85 -15.29
N ILE A 76 -2.46 -16.05 -14.24
CA ILE A 76 -2.15 -14.61 -14.21
C ILE A 76 -0.67 -14.37 -14.50
N ASP A 77 0.22 -15.10 -13.84
CA ASP A 77 1.66 -14.97 -14.03
C ASP A 77 2.11 -15.38 -15.44
N ARG A 78 1.56 -16.48 -15.98
CA ARG A 78 1.88 -16.93 -17.34
C ARG A 78 1.40 -15.97 -18.43
N LYS A 79 0.23 -15.36 -18.24
CA LYS A 79 -0.37 -14.43 -19.21
C LYS A 79 0.07 -12.99 -19.00
N ALA A 80 0.71 -12.68 -17.86
CA ALA A 80 1.01 -11.33 -17.42
C ALA A 80 -0.22 -10.39 -17.48
N ASP A 81 -1.40 -10.94 -17.18
CA ASP A 81 -2.69 -10.24 -17.25
C ASP A 81 -3.63 -10.74 -16.14
N ILE A 82 -4.31 -9.80 -15.48
CA ILE A 82 -5.35 -10.10 -14.49
C ILE A 82 -6.71 -10.11 -15.21
N PRO A 83 -7.42 -11.25 -15.25
CA PRO A 83 -8.68 -11.33 -15.96
C PRO A 83 -9.69 -10.30 -15.47
N ARG A 84 -10.45 -9.71 -16.39
CA ARG A 84 -11.48 -8.71 -16.06
C ARG A 84 -12.49 -9.23 -15.04
N SER A 85 -12.83 -10.52 -15.10
CA SER A 85 -13.72 -11.17 -14.14
C SER A 85 -13.19 -11.15 -12.70
N VAL A 86 -11.88 -11.25 -12.52
CA VAL A 86 -11.22 -11.13 -11.22
C VAL A 86 -11.30 -9.68 -10.71
N ILE A 87 -11.01 -8.70 -11.58
CA ILE A 87 -11.11 -7.27 -11.23
C ILE A 87 -12.54 -6.91 -10.83
N ASP A 88 -13.52 -7.31 -11.62
CA ASP A 88 -14.94 -7.06 -11.35
C ASP A 88 -15.41 -7.77 -10.07
N GLY A 89 -14.87 -8.95 -9.79
CA GLY A 89 -15.12 -9.69 -8.55
C GLY A 89 -14.57 -8.97 -7.32
N LEU A 90 -13.34 -8.51 -7.37
CA LEU A 90 -12.73 -7.69 -6.31
C LEU A 90 -13.53 -6.40 -6.06
N GLY A 91 -14.08 -5.81 -7.14
CA GLY A 91 -15.00 -4.67 -7.03
C GLY A 91 -16.30 -5.03 -6.29
N ARG A 92 -16.92 -6.16 -6.61
CA ARG A 92 -18.16 -6.63 -5.94
C ARG A 92 -17.94 -6.95 -4.46
N VAL A 93 -16.81 -7.55 -4.10
CA VAL A 93 -16.40 -7.76 -2.69
C VAL A 93 -16.11 -6.43 -1.98
N GLY A 94 -16.00 -5.31 -2.72
CA GLY A 94 -15.76 -3.98 -2.18
C GLY A 94 -14.29 -3.65 -1.90
N VAL A 95 -13.38 -4.53 -2.32
CA VAL A 95 -11.94 -4.35 -2.12
C VAL A 95 -11.42 -3.12 -2.88
N LEU A 96 -11.91 -2.87 -4.09
CA LEU A 96 -11.45 -1.72 -4.89
C LEU A 96 -11.90 -0.36 -4.35
N GLY A 97 -12.88 -0.32 -3.45
CA GLY A 97 -13.36 0.92 -2.79
C GLY A 97 -12.99 1.01 -1.30
N MET A 98 -12.21 0.06 -0.75
CA MET A 98 -12.09 -0.11 0.70
C MET A 98 -11.50 1.09 1.44
N THR A 99 -10.59 1.86 0.84
CA THR A 99 -9.97 3.04 1.48
C THR A 99 -10.68 4.36 1.14
N ALA A 100 -11.61 4.36 0.18
CA ALA A 100 -12.39 5.54 -0.13
C ALA A 100 -13.37 5.85 1.00
N PRO A 101 -13.63 7.12 1.31
CA PRO A 101 -14.63 7.51 2.31
C PRO A 101 -16.03 6.96 2.00
N LYS A 102 -16.81 6.70 3.05
CA LYS A 102 -18.18 6.19 2.91
C LYS A 102 -19.10 7.13 2.13
N GLU A 103 -18.87 8.44 2.21
CA GLU A 103 -19.60 9.47 1.44
C GLU A 103 -19.43 9.34 -0.07
N TYR A 104 -18.35 8.72 -0.55
CA TYR A 104 -18.10 8.41 -1.96
C TYR A 104 -18.39 6.94 -2.32
N GLY A 105 -19.11 6.22 -1.46
CA GLY A 105 -19.46 4.82 -1.68
C GLY A 105 -18.36 3.82 -1.31
N GLY A 106 -17.29 4.26 -0.68
CA GLY A 106 -16.23 3.39 -0.16
C GLY A 106 -16.54 2.83 1.22
N ARG A 107 -15.63 2.01 1.77
CA ARG A 107 -15.76 1.43 3.11
C ARG A 107 -15.14 2.29 4.21
N GLY A 108 -14.26 3.24 3.86
CA GLY A 108 -13.55 4.08 4.82
C GLY A 108 -12.58 3.33 5.72
N PHE A 109 -12.05 2.19 5.26
CA PHE A 109 -11.13 1.38 6.04
C PHE A 109 -9.85 2.13 6.38
N SER A 110 -9.35 1.89 7.58
CA SER A 110 -8.05 2.36 8.04
C SER A 110 -6.92 1.74 7.20
N GLN A 111 -5.75 2.37 7.23
CA GLN A 111 -4.56 1.84 6.56
C GLN A 111 -4.17 0.45 7.09
N MET A 112 -4.44 0.16 8.37
CA MET A 112 -4.20 -1.17 8.94
C MET A 112 -5.13 -2.22 8.33
N ALA A 113 -6.42 -1.94 8.23
CA ALA A 113 -7.39 -2.83 7.58
C ALA A 113 -7.03 -3.06 6.10
N ASN A 114 -6.64 -2.00 5.38
CA ASN A 114 -6.14 -2.11 4.01
C ASN A 114 -4.92 -3.05 3.91
N CYS A 115 -3.95 -2.95 4.80
CA CYS A 115 -2.78 -3.83 4.81
C CYS A 115 -3.16 -5.30 5.03
N ILE A 116 -4.12 -5.59 5.91
CA ILE A 116 -4.59 -6.96 6.17
C ILE A 116 -5.28 -7.55 4.94
N VAL A 117 -6.11 -6.77 4.25
CA VAL A 117 -6.75 -7.21 3.00
C VAL A 117 -5.70 -7.46 1.92
N LEU A 118 -4.71 -6.57 1.77
CA LEU A 118 -3.60 -6.75 0.81
C LEU A 118 -2.74 -7.98 1.13
N GLU A 119 -2.50 -8.26 2.42
CA GLU A 119 -1.80 -9.48 2.85
C GLU A 119 -2.58 -10.73 2.44
N GLU A 120 -3.89 -10.75 2.63
CA GLU A 120 -4.74 -11.88 2.25
C GLU A 120 -4.70 -12.16 0.74
N ILE A 121 -4.75 -11.11 -0.09
CA ILE A 121 -4.61 -11.24 -1.55
C ILE A 121 -3.19 -11.71 -1.90
N GLY A 122 -2.17 -11.10 -1.28
CA GLY A 122 -0.76 -11.36 -1.55
C GLY A 122 -0.33 -12.80 -1.25
N ARG A 123 -0.97 -13.45 -0.27
CA ARG A 123 -0.76 -14.89 0.02
C ARG A 123 -1.10 -15.80 -1.15
N ARG A 124 -1.98 -15.37 -2.05
CA ARG A 124 -2.42 -16.13 -3.23
C ARG A 124 -1.80 -15.62 -4.52
N SER A 125 -1.75 -14.30 -4.71
CA SER A 125 -1.20 -13.66 -5.92
C SER A 125 -0.58 -12.32 -5.58
N ALA A 126 0.76 -12.26 -5.66
CA ALA A 126 1.50 -11.01 -5.48
C ALA A 126 1.12 -9.97 -6.53
N SER A 127 0.97 -10.38 -7.80
CA SER A 127 0.59 -9.51 -8.92
C SER A 127 -0.76 -8.84 -8.66
N THR A 128 -1.77 -9.60 -8.22
CA THR A 128 -3.10 -9.07 -7.88
C THR A 128 -3.05 -8.13 -6.67
N SER A 129 -2.25 -8.45 -5.64
CA SER A 129 -2.08 -7.58 -4.48
C SER A 129 -1.43 -6.25 -4.85
N VAL A 130 -0.40 -6.27 -5.72
CA VAL A 130 0.24 -5.05 -6.24
C VAL A 130 -0.74 -4.22 -7.06
N PHE A 131 -1.56 -4.84 -7.91
CA PHE A 131 -2.62 -4.15 -8.66
C PHE A 131 -3.58 -3.42 -7.72
N VAL A 132 -4.12 -4.10 -6.70
CA VAL A 132 -5.04 -3.49 -5.72
C VAL A 132 -4.36 -2.39 -4.94
N ASN A 133 -3.10 -2.59 -4.50
CA ASN A 133 -2.35 -1.56 -3.78
C ASN A 133 -2.10 -0.32 -4.64
N ALA A 134 -1.70 -0.48 -5.91
CA ALA A 134 -1.50 0.64 -6.83
C ALA A 134 -2.80 1.41 -7.09
N HIS A 135 -3.92 0.71 -7.24
CA HIS A 135 -5.24 1.31 -7.37
C HIS A 135 -5.57 2.23 -6.19
N HIS A 136 -5.30 1.79 -4.95
CA HIS A 136 -5.55 2.60 -3.76
C HIS A 136 -4.54 3.72 -3.55
N SER A 137 -3.24 3.43 -3.68
CA SER A 137 -2.17 4.37 -3.34
C SER A 137 -1.95 5.45 -4.40
N ILE A 138 -2.03 5.08 -5.68
CA ILE A 138 -1.80 5.99 -6.81
C ILE A 138 -3.13 6.53 -7.35
N GLY A 139 -4.13 5.67 -7.57
CA GLY A 139 -5.42 6.05 -8.14
C GLY A 139 -6.30 6.80 -7.15
N ILE A 140 -6.93 6.09 -6.22
CA ILE A 140 -7.93 6.65 -5.29
C ILE A 140 -7.34 7.75 -4.44
N ARG A 141 -6.17 7.54 -3.84
CA ARG A 141 -5.57 8.54 -2.95
C ARG A 141 -5.25 9.85 -3.66
N THR A 142 -4.75 9.78 -4.88
CA THR A 142 -4.49 10.98 -5.68
C THR A 142 -5.78 11.73 -5.99
N LEU A 143 -6.83 11.01 -6.37
CA LEU A 143 -8.14 11.59 -6.61
C LEU A 143 -8.72 12.26 -5.36
N LEU A 144 -8.64 11.61 -4.20
CA LEU A 144 -9.11 12.17 -2.93
C LEU A 144 -8.35 13.43 -2.50
N LEU A 145 -7.03 13.49 -2.75
CA LEU A 145 -6.19 14.61 -2.34
C LEU A 145 -6.32 15.81 -3.30
N PHE A 146 -6.41 15.58 -4.60
CA PHE A 146 -6.24 16.61 -5.63
C PHE A 146 -7.43 16.75 -6.58
N GLY A 147 -8.38 15.81 -6.55
CA GLY A 147 -9.56 15.82 -7.40
C GLY A 147 -10.53 16.94 -7.01
N THR A 148 -11.26 17.46 -7.99
CA THR A 148 -12.38 18.37 -7.75
C THR A 148 -13.53 17.64 -7.05
N HIS A 149 -14.52 18.39 -6.55
CA HIS A 149 -15.69 17.80 -5.92
C HIS A 149 -16.50 16.90 -6.88
N GLU A 150 -16.56 17.29 -8.16
CA GLU A 150 -17.24 16.55 -9.22
C GLU A 150 -16.49 15.27 -9.63
N GLN A 151 -15.17 15.22 -9.44
CA GLN A 151 -14.35 14.06 -9.76
C GLN A 151 -14.37 12.98 -8.66
N LYS A 152 -14.66 13.39 -7.45
CA LYS A 152 -14.77 12.50 -6.28
C LYS A 152 -16.15 11.88 -6.19
#